data_b37867b2fd3667f2d44b4f0a5bd18e56
#
_entry.id   b37867b2fd3667f2d44b4f0a5bd18e56
#
_cell.length_a   1.000
_cell.length_b   1.000
_cell.length_c   1.000
_cell.angle_alpha   90.00
_cell.angle_beta   90.00
_cell.angle_gamma   90.00
#
_symmetry.space_group_name_H-M   'P 1'
#
loop_
_entity.id
_entity.type
_entity.pdbx_description
1 polymer ?
#
loop_
_entity_poly.entity_id
_entity_poly.type
_entity_poly.pdbx_seq_one_letter_code
_entity_poly.pdbx_strand_id
1 'polypeptide(L)'
;MKLNTLVFGKELKKLGFDFFSGVPCSFLNNLINYAINDCDFVMSANEGDAVASCAGAYIAGRKSVVLMQNSGLSNASSPITSLNYSFKLPVLGFVSLRGEPGINDEPQHELTGKITEKMCH
;
A
#
# COMPACT_ATOMS: atom_id res chain seq x y z
N MET A 1 17.92 -11.59 1.99
CA MET A 1 17.21 -11.90 3.26
C MET A 1 15.71 -11.90 2.94
N LYS A 2 14.99 -12.97 3.30
CA LYS A 2 13.53 -12.99 3.15
C LYS A 2 12.88 -12.49 4.44
N LEU A 3 11.99 -11.51 4.32
CA LEU A 3 11.18 -11.03 5.44
C LEU A 3 10.16 -12.11 5.85
N ASN A 4 10.13 -12.43 7.13
CA ASN A 4 9.05 -13.26 7.67
C ASN A 4 7.80 -12.40 7.85
N THR A 5 6.84 -12.55 6.97
CA THR A 5 5.64 -11.70 6.92
C THR A 5 4.76 -11.83 8.17
N LEU A 6 4.69 -13.02 8.79
CA LEU A 6 3.93 -13.21 10.03
C LEU A 6 4.53 -12.42 11.18
N VAL A 7 5.87 -12.45 11.32
CA VAL A 7 6.57 -11.66 12.34
C VAL A 7 6.39 -10.18 12.08
N PHE A 8 6.60 -9.75 10.84
CA PHE A 8 6.44 -8.36 10.44
C PHE A 8 5.02 -7.83 10.68
N GLY A 9 4.01 -8.59 10.27
CA GLY A 9 2.62 -8.23 10.48
C GLY A 9 2.24 -8.13 11.97
N LYS A 10 2.74 -9.04 12.80
CA LYS A 10 2.55 -8.97 14.27
C LYS A 10 3.17 -7.70 14.85
N GLU A 11 4.34 -7.28 14.39
CA GLU A 11 4.96 -6.03 14.82
C GLU A 11 4.14 -4.81 14.39
N LEU A 12 3.61 -4.78 13.15
CA LEU A 12 2.68 -3.74 12.72
C LEU A 12 1.45 -3.66 13.63
N LYS A 13 0.88 -4.82 13.98
CA LYS A 13 -0.29 -4.88 14.88
C LYS A 13 0.02 -4.38 16.29
N LYS A 14 1.19 -4.69 16.85
CA LYS A 14 1.67 -4.13 18.13
C LYS A 14 1.80 -2.61 18.09
N LEU A 15 2.15 -2.04 16.94
CA LEU A 15 2.21 -0.60 16.72
C LEU A 15 0.83 0.04 16.48
N GLY A 16 -0.24 -0.77 16.48
CA GLY A 16 -1.62 -0.35 16.32
C GLY A 16 -2.13 -0.34 14.87
N PHE A 17 -1.35 -0.85 13.91
CA PHE A 17 -1.79 -0.98 12.53
C PHE A 17 -2.55 -2.30 12.34
N ASP A 18 -3.87 -2.23 12.36
CA ASP A 18 -4.76 -3.38 12.27
C ASP A 18 -5.85 -3.26 11.18
N PHE A 19 -5.94 -2.10 10.53
CA PHE A 19 -6.79 -1.88 9.36
C PHE A 19 -5.95 -1.78 8.10
N PHE A 20 -6.30 -2.58 7.11
CA PHE A 20 -5.60 -2.63 5.83
C PHE A 20 -6.58 -2.42 4.68
N SER A 21 -6.15 -1.72 3.65
CA SER A 21 -6.86 -1.67 2.38
C SER A 21 -5.86 -1.76 1.23
N GLY A 22 -6.29 -2.24 0.08
CA GLY A 22 -5.36 -2.35 -1.05
C GLY A 22 -5.95 -3.02 -2.27
N VAL A 23 -5.15 -3.01 -3.32
CA VAL A 23 -5.39 -3.73 -4.57
C VAL A 23 -4.41 -4.91 -4.62
N PRO A 24 -4.86 -6.11 -5.02
CA PRO A 24 -4.02 -7.30 -5.06
C PRO A 24 -2.74 -7.09 -5.89
N CYS A 25 -1.61 -7.51 -5.33
CA CYS A 25 -0.32 -7.50 -5.99
C CYS A 25 0.46 -8.77 -5.65
N SER A 26 0.99 -9.46 -6.66
CA SER A 26 1.72 -10.72 -6.47
C SER A 26 2.96 -10.57 -5.58
N PHE A 27 3.66 -9.44 -5.64
CA PHE A 27 4.84 -9.18 -4.81
C PHE A 27 4.49 -8.96 -3.33
N LEU A 28 3.27 -8.51 -3.04
CA LEU A 28 2.78 -8.29 -1.68
C LEU A 28 1.87 -9.42 -1.19
N ASN A 29 1.76 -10.52 -1.95
CA ASN A 29 0.82 -11.62 -1.67
C ASN A 29 0.86 -12.10 -0.21
N ASN A 30 2.04 -12.33 0.34
CA ASN A 30 2.17 -12.81 1.72
C ASN A 30 1.64 -11.79 2.75
N LEU A 31 1.88 -10.50 2.53
CA LEU A 31 1.39 -9.44 3.43
C LEU A 31 -0.13 -9.24 3.27
N ILE A 32 -0.64 -9.35 2.06
CA ILE A 32 -2.09 -9.32 1.78
C ILE A 32 -2.78 -10.50 2.46
N ASN A 33 -2.22 -11.72 2.35
CA ASN A 33 -2.76 -12.89 3.03
C ASN A 33 -2.74 -12.74 4.56
N TYR A 34 -1.67 -12.17 5.12
CA TYR A 34 -1.64 -11.84 6.54
C TYR A 34 -2.77 -10.87 6.91
N ALA A 35 -2.93 -9.78 6.15
CA ALA A 35 -3.96 -8.77 6.40
C ALA A 35 -5.38 -9.36 6.34
N ILE A 36 -5.65 -10.24 5.37
CA ILE A 36 -6.95 -10.91 5.23
C ILE A 36 -7.25 -11.83 6.42
N ASN A 37 -6.25 -12.55 6.93
CA ASN A 37 -6.47 -13.56 7.96
C ASN A 37 -6.41 -13.01 9.39
N ASP A 38 -5.62 -11.98 9.64
CA ASP A 38 -5.25 -11.52 10.99
C ASP A 38 -5.67 -10.08 11.30
N CYS A 39 -6.16 -9.33 10.32
CA CYS A 39 -6.55 -7.91 10.45
C CYS A 39 -7.90 -7.63 9.77
N ASP A 40 -8.39 -6.41 9.89
CA ASP A 40 -9.50 -5.96 9.07
C ASP A 40 -8.96 -5.53 7.71
N PHE A 41 -9.30 -6.27 6.67
CA PHE A 41 -8.86 -6.00 5.31
C PHE A 41 -10.03 -5.65 4.40
N VAL A 42 -9.95 -4.51 3.74
CA VAL A 42 -10.88 -4.06 2.71
C VAL A 42 -10.19 -4.09 1.36
N MET A 43 -10.62 -5.01 0.50
CA MET A 43 -10.17 -5.04 -0.89
C MET A 43 -10.82 -3.91 -1.67
N SER A 44 -10.01 -3.09 -2.32
CA SER A 44 -10.49 -1.93 -3.09
C SER A 44 -10.46 -2.21 -4.59
N ALA A 45 -11.34 -1.53 -5.33
CA ALA A 45 -11.41 -1.62 -6.78
C ALA A 45 -10.22 -0.93 -7.47
N ASN A 46 -9.67 0.12 -6.83
CA ASN A 46 -8.47 0.81 -7.28
C ASN A 46 -7.70 1.40 -6.09
N GLU A 47 -6.50 1.86 -6.33
CA GLU A 47 -5.58 2.35 -5.29
C GLU A 47 -6.05 3.68 -4.66
N GLY A 48 -6.75 4.50 -5.41
CA GLY A 48 -7.37 5.73 -4.88
C GLY A 48 -8.43 5.42 -3.82
N ASP A 49 -9.28 4.43 -4.09
CA ASP A 49 -10.29 3.96 -3.12
C ASP A 49 -9.62 3.36 -1.87
N ALA A 50 -8.52 2.63 -2.04
CA ALA A 50 -7.76 2.08 -0.92
C ALA A 50 -7.20 3.17 -0.01
N VAL A 51 -6.61 4.22 -0.58
CA VAL A 51 -6.10 5.37 0.18
C VAL A 51 -7.23 6.11 0.89
N ALA A 52 -8.37 6.33 0.21
CA ALA A 52 -9.53 7.00 0.81
C ALA A 52 -10.14 6.19 1.96
N SER A 53 -10.19 4.85 1.82
CA SER A 53 -10.63 3.95 2.90
C SER A 53 -9.72 4.02 4.11
N CYS A 54 -8.40 4.06 3.90
CA CYS A 54 -7.41 4.25 4.96
C CYS A 54 -7.56 5.62 5.65
N ALA A 55 -7.83 6.68 4.89
CA ALA A 55 -8.11 8.01 5.45
C ALA A 55 -9.37 7.99 6.34
N GLY A 56 -10.45 7.33 5.89
CA GLY A 56 -11.65 7.13 6.68
C GLY A 56 -11.40 6.35 7.97
N ALA A 57 -10.61 5.29 7.91
CA ALA A 57 -10.22 4.51 9.09
C ALA A 57 -9.44 5.37 10.09
N TYR A 58 -8.54 6.22 9.62
CA TYR A 58 -7.80 7.15 10.49
C TYR A 58 -8.73 8.15 11.18
N ILE A 59 -9.69 8.74 10.46
CA ILE A 59 -10.71 9.62 11.04
C ILE A 59 -11.51 8.90 12.14
N ALA A 60 -11.76 7.61 11.96
CA ALA A 60 -12.40 6.75 12.95
C ALA A 60 -11.47 6.31 14.10
N GLY A 61 -10.25 6.83 14.17
CA GLY A 61 -9.28 6.55 15.24
C GLY A 61 -8.42 5.31 15.04
N ARG A 62 -8.33 4.76 13.83
CA ARG A 62 -7.54 3.56 13.52
C ARG A 62 -6.30 3.89 12.70
N LYS A 63 -5.18 3.30 13.05
CA LYS A 63 -3.99 3.33 12.20
C LYS A 63 -4.18 2.38 11.02
N SER A 64 -3.91 2.86 9.83
CA SER A 64 -4.21 2.13 8.59
C SER A 64 -2.97 1.92 7.73
N VAL A 65 -3.03 0.85 6.95
CA VAL A 65 -2.01 0.45 5.97
C VAL A 65 -2.65 0.31 4.60
N VAL A 66 -2.06 0.95 3.59
CA VAL A 66 -2.44 0.73 2.20
C VAL A 66 -1.40 -0.15 1.50
N LEU A 67 -1.88 -1.14 0.76
CA LEU A 67 -1.07 -2.08 -0.01
C LEU A 67 -1.34 -1.89 -1.50
N MET A 68 -0.28 -1.64 -2.29
CA MET A 68 -0.44 -1.46 -3.74
C MET A 68 0.82 -1.80 -4.53
N GLN A 69 0.63 -2.04 -5.80
CA GLN A 69 1.71 -2.07 -6.76
C GLN A 69 2.10 -0.64 -7.15
N ASN A 70 3.35 -0.41 -7.52
CA ASN A 70 3.82 0.92 -7.92
C ASN A 70 3.06 1.51 -9.12
N SER A 71 2.52 0.69 -10.02
CA SER A 71 1.65 1.16 -11.11
C SER A 71 0.38 1.85 -10.62
N GLY A 72 -0.07 1.54 -9.40
CA GLY A 72 -1.24 2.15 -8.76
C GLY A 72 -0.99 3.51 -8.13
N LEU A 73 0.27 3.96 -7.99
CA LEU A 73 0.59 5.26 -7.40
C LEU A 73 -0.08 6.43 -8.14
N SER A 74 -0.24 6.34 -9.45
CA SER A 74 -0.95 7.36 -10.23
C SER A 74 -2.42 7.47 -9.83
N ASN A 75 -3.10 6.37 -9.54
CA ASN A 75 -4.48 6.37 -9.04
C ASN A 75 -4.55 6.89 -7.61
N ALA A 76 -3.54 6.57 -6.79
CA ALA A 76 -3.47 7.01 -5.40
C ALA A 76 -3.08 8.48 -5.24
N SER A 77 -2.46 9.10 -6.25
CA SER A 77 -1.93 10.47 -6.15
C SER A 77 -3.02 11.50 -5.85
N SER A 78 -4.21 11.36 -6.44
CA SER A 78 -5.33 12.28 -6.20
C SER A 78 -5.77 12.29 -4.72
N PRO A 79 -6.18 11.19 -4.10
CA PRO A 79 -6.57 11.21 -2.68
C PRO A 79 -5.39 11.52 -1.76
N ILE A 80 -4.16 11.12 -2.08
CA ILE A 80 -2.98 11.49 -1.26
C ILE A 80 -2.83 13.01 -1.19
N THR A 81 -2.94 13.69 -2.32
CA THR A 81 -2.71 15.15 -2.40
C THR A 81 -3.93 15.97 -1.95
N SER A 82 -5.13 15.58 -2.38
CA SER A 82 -6.35 16.37 -2.13
C SER A 82 -7.05 16.02 -0.82
N LEU A 83 -6.87 14.82 -0.30
CA LEU A 83 -7.49 14.36 0.95
C LEU A 83 -6.45 14.23 2.06
N ASN A 84 -5.51 13.28 1.95
CA ASN A 84 -4.56 12.98 3.02
C ASN A 84 -3.67 14.18 3.37
N TYR A 85 -3.06 14.80 2.38
CA TYR A 85 -2.19 15.96 2.60
C TYR A 85 -2.98 17.16 3.15
N SER A 86 -4.12 17.49 2.55
CA SER A 86 -4.92 18.66 2.91
C SER A 86 -5.48 18.58 4.32
N PHE A 87 -5.95 17.41 4.74
CA PHE A 87 -6.55 17.19 6.06
C PHE A 87 -5.58 16.57 7.08
N LYS A 88 -4.30 16.40 6.72
CA LYS A 88 -3.26 15.84 7.61
C LYS A 88 -3.61 14.44 8.11
N LEU A 89 -4.11 13.59 7.21
CA LEU A 89 -4.50 12.22 7.48
C LEU A 89 -3.36 11.27 7.10
N PRO A 90 -2.52 10.81 8.04
CA PRO A 90 -1.41 9.93 7.73
C PRO A 90 -1.90 8.53 7.33
N VAL A 91 -1.18 7.90 6.42
CA VAL A 91 -1.35 6.50 6.04
C VAL A 91 0.02 5.86 5.87
N LEU A 92 0.18 4.63 6.31
CA LEU A 92 1.37 3.83 6.03
C LEU A 92 1.16 3.08 4.72
N GLY A 93 2.03 3.29 3.73
CA GLY A 93 1.95 2.62 2.44
C GLY A 93 3.06 1.60 2.24
N PHE A 94 2.71 0.38 1.79
CA PHE A 94 3.66 -0.56 1.20
C PHE A 94 3.39 -0.65 -0.29
N VAL A 95 4.37 -0.19 -1.06
CA VAL A 95 4.30 -0.13 -2.51
C VAL A 95 5.34 -1.09 -3.06
N SER A 96 4.90 -2.11 -3.80
CA SER A 96 5.84 -3.02 -4.46
C SER A 96 6.51 -2.34 -5.63
N LEU A 97 7.79 -2.61 -5.83
CA LEU A 97 8.56 -2.09 -6.96
C LEU A 97 8.58 -3.12 -8.09
N ARG A 98 7.66 -3.01 -9.06
CA ARG A 98 7.70 -3.73 -10.33
C ARG A 98 8.49 -2.92 -11.34
N GLY A 99 9.19 -3.62 -12.23
CA GLY A 99 10.01 -2.98 -13.28
C GLY A 99 11.27 -2.28 -12.74
N GLU A 100 11.82 -2.74 -11.62
CA GLU A 100 13.08 -2.22 -11.09
C GLU A 100 14.19 -2.30 -12.14
N PRO A 101 14.93 -1.20 -12.41
CA PRO A 101 16.00 -1.20 -13.40
C PRO A 101 17.05 -2.28 -13.12
N GLY A 102 17.37 -3.09 -14.13
CA GLY A 102 18.32 -4.20 -14.02
C GLY A 102 17.72 -5.53 -13.58
N ILE A 103 16.45 -5.57 -13.23
CA ILE A 103 15.69 -6.81 -12.95
C ILE A 103 14.72 -7.08 -14.09
N ASN A 104 14.72 -8.32 -14.59
CA ASN A 104 13.81 -8.71 -15.65
C ASN A 104 12.37 -8.79 -15.13
N ASP A 105 11.48 -8.01 -15.74
CA ASP A 105 10.05 -7.98 -15.40
C ASP A 105 9.24 -7.75 -16.70
N GLU A 106 7.92 -7.75 -16.60
CA GLU A 106 7.02 -7.55 -17.74
C GLU A 106 7.16 -6.12 -18.33
N PRO A 107 7.12 -5.96 -19.66
CA PRO A 107 7.38 -4.68 -20.33
C PRO A 107 6.53 -3.51 -19.83
N GLN A 108 5.27 -3.76 -19.46
CA GLN A 108 4.36 -2.74 -18.94
C GLN A 108 4.82 -2.11 -17.61
N HIS A 109 5.76 -2.74 -16.90
CA HIS A 109 6.28 -2.21 -15.64
C HIS A 109 7.56 -1.37 -15.82
N GLU A 110 8.17 -1.36 -17.00
CA GLU A 110 9.46 -0.71 -17.23
C GLU A 110 9.46 0.78 -16.87
N LEU A 111 8.46 1.54 -17.36
CA LEU A 111 8.38 2.96 -17.07
C LEU A 111 8.06 3.23 -15.60
N THR A 112 7.09 2.52 -15.05
CA THR A 112 6.71 2.69 -13.64
C THR A 112 7.86 2.38 -12.71
N GLY A 113 8.65 1.34 -12.99
CA GLY A 113 9.85 1.02 -12.21
C GLY A 113 10.86 2.17 -12.18
N LYS A 114 11.08 2.81 -13.33
CA LYS A 114 12.03 3.94 -13.46
C LYS A 114 11.58 5.22 -12.74
N ILE A 115 10.28 5.45 -12.60
CA ILE A 115 9.74 6.71 -12.05
C ILE A 115 9.22 6.58 -10.62
N THR A 116 9.02 5.38 -10.11
CA THR A 116 8.40 5.13 -8.78
C THR A 116 9.06 5.94 -7.67
N GLU A 117 10.38 5.90 -7.59
CA GLU A 117 11.12 6.62 -6.55
C GLU A 117 10.86 8.12 -6.60
N LYS A 118 10.84 8.70 -7.80
CA LYS A 118 10.54 10.13 -8.00
C LYS A 118 9.09 10.49 -7.68
N MET A 119 8.16 9.55 -7.83
CA MET A 119 6.76 9.77 -7.46
C MET A 119 6.54 9.76 -5.95
N CYS A 120 7.44 9.12 -5.19
CA CYS A 120 7.36 9.04 -3.73
C CYS A 120 8.06 10.22 -3.02
N HIS A 121 8.83 11.03 -3.74
CA HIS A 121 9.56 12.21 -3.24
C HIS A 121 8.83 13.50 -3.57
#